data_7c0c13f957d8e967a54aa9a14f6967c0
#
_entry.id   7c0c13f957d8e967a54aa9a14f6967c0
#
_cell.length_a   1.000
_cell.length_b   1.000
_cell.length_c   1.000
_cell.angle_alpha   90.00
_cell.angle_beta   90.00
_cell.angle_gamma   90.00
#
_symmetry.space_group_name_H-M   'P 1'
#
loop_
_entity.id
_entity.type
_entity.pdbx_description
1 polymer ?
#
loop_
_entity_poly.entity_id
_entity_poly.type
_entity_poly.pdbx_seq_one_letter_code
_entity_poly.pdbx_strand_id
1 'polypeptide(L)'
;MYQFIPKKTNYKAILIIFALFAASMGLFAFTTIFDRLPLRWIYQLIGVVCFIPSRLLLTRYVTRSFIYAIEPTDRGGDFTVTEVAGKRRTVTCRIALGSIKEKQVVSDLKDARSKKIRIFDYRPDILPEKSILLLSDEGGETVYICLGYDEELLSALPSPKKEDGDEQ
;
A
#
# COMPACT_ATOMS: atom_id res chain seq x y z
N MET A 1 -1.10 -7.49 -23.01
CA MET A 1 -1.34 -6.74 -21.75
C MET A 1 -1.72 -7.75 -20.68
N TYR A 2 -0.90 -7.90 -19.66
CA TYR A 2 -1.19 -8.75 -18.49
C TYR A 2 -1.66 -7.85 -17.36
N GLN A 3 -2.79 -8.22 -16.72
CA GLN A 3 -3.34 -7.48 -15.60
C GLN A 3 -3.44 -8.38 -14.37
N PHE A 4 -2.93 -7.91 -13.26
CA PHE A 4 -2.97 -8.58 -11.98
C PHE A 4 -3.82 -7.75 -11.01
N ILE A 5 -4.82 -8.36 -10.42
CA ILE A 5 -5.67 -7.74 -9.42
C ILE A 5 -5.35 -8.42 -8.09
N PRO A 6 -4.56 -7.79 -7.22
CA PRO A 6 -4.19 -8.41 -5.95
C PRO A 6 -5.42 -8.63 -5.09
N LYS A 7 -5.55 -9.86 -4.57
CA LYS A 7 -6.65 -10.21 -3.65
C LYS A 7 -6.39 -9.58 -2.29
N LYS A 8 -7.41 -8.92 -1.73
CA LYS A 8 -7.39 -8.46 -0.33
C LYS A 8 -7.55 -9.68 0.57
N THR A 9 -6.51 -10.05 1.29
CA THR A 9 -6.49 -11.29 2.07
C THR A 9 -6.70 -11.06 3.57
N ASN A 10 -6.53 -9.83 4.05
CA ASN A 10 -6.45 -9.55 5.48
C ASN A 10 -7.73 -8.95 6.06
N TYR A 11 -8.67 -9.82 6.47
CA TYR A 11 -9.89 -9.40 7.20
C TYR A 11 -9.58 -8.76 8.57
N LYS A 12 -8.43 -9.06 9.18
CA LYS A 12 -8.04 -8.48 10.47
C LYS A 12 -7.91 -6.96 10.40
N ALA A 13 -7.38 -6.45 9.30
CA ALA A 13 -7.25 -5.02 9.07
C ALA A 13 -8.61 -4.31 8.98
N ILE A 14 -9.57 -4.92 8.30
CA ILE A 14 -10.93 -4.42 8.19
C ILE A 14 -11.59 -4.41 9.57
N LEU A 15 -11.39 -5.46 10.36
CA LEU A 15 -11.93 -5.58 11.71
C LEU A 15 -11.38 -4.49 12.64
N ILE A 16 -10.07 -4.19 12.56
CA ILE A 16 -9.45 -3.09 13.31
C ILE A 16 -10.07 -1.73 12.94
N ILE A 17 -10.29 -1.48 11.65
CA ILE A 17 -10.92 -0.23 11.18
C ILE A 17 -12.33 -0.08 11.75
N PHE A 18 -13.14 -1.15 11.66
CA PHE A 18 -14.48 -1.14 12.19
C PHE A 18 -14.52 -1.01 13.72
N ALA A 19 -13.59 -1.66 14.43
CA ALA A 19 -13.48 -1.53 15.89
C ALA A 19 -13.15 -0.08 16.31
N LEU A 20 -12.20 0.57 15.64
CA LEU A 20 -11.86 1.98 15.86
C LEU A 20 -13.06 2.91 15.58
N PHE A 21 -13.78 2.64 14.50
CA PHE A 21 -14.97 3.41 14.14
C PHE A 21 -16.08 3.24 15.17
N ALA A 22 -16.36 2.00 15.57
CA ALA A 22 -17.36 1.69 16.59
C ALA A 22 -17.00 2.30 17.94
N ALA A 23 -15.73 2.25 18.35
CA ALA A 23 -15.25 2.87 19.58
C ALA A 23 -15.45 4.41 19.55
N SER A 24 -15.14 5.05 18.42
CA SER A 24 -15.37 6.49 18.23
C SER A 24 -16.86 6.84 18.38
N MET A 25 -17.73 6.14 17.64
CA MET A 25 -19.17 6.37 17.70
C MET A 25 -19.75 6.07 19.10
N GLY A 26 -19.24 5.02 19.77
CA GLY A 26 -19.61 4.68 21.14
C GLY A 26 -19.26 5.79 22.14
N LEU A 27 -18.07 6.39 22.02
CA LEU A 27 -17.65 7.52 22.84
C LEU A 27 -18.56 8.75 22.64
N PHE A 28 -18.91 9.07 21.40
CA PHE A 28 -19.85 10.16 21.14
C PHE A 28 -21.25 9.88 21.71
N ALA A 29 -21.79 8.68 21.50
CA ALA A 29 -23.07 8.27 22.05
C ALA A 29 -23.06 8.31 23.58
N PHE A 30 -22.00 7.79 24.21
CA PHE A 30 -21.83 7.80 25.66
C PHE A 30 -21.84 9.22 26.22
N THR A 31 -21.10 10.16 25.61
CA THR A 31 -21.10 11.57 26.05
C THR A 31 -22.42 12.29 25.79
N THR A 32 -23.25 11.80 24.89
CA THR A 32 -24.58 12.37 24.63
C THR A 32 -25.60 11.91 25.66
N ILE A 33 -25.50 10.62 26.08
CA ILE A 33 -26.45 10.03 27.06
C ILE A 33 -26.14 10.53 28.48
N PHE A 34 -24.86 10.71 28.82
CA PHE A 34 -24.45 11.09 30.17
C PHE A 34 -23.99 12.56 30.22
N ASP A 35 -24.93 13.48 30.39
CA ASP A 35 -24.67 14.93 30.42
C ASP A 35 -23.81 15.41 31.60
N ARG A 36 -23.80 14.66 32.71
CA ARG A 36 -23.09 15.03 33.96
C ARG A 36 -21.66 14.47 34.04
N LEU A 37 -21.07 13.97 32.96
CA LEU A 37 -19.70 13.44 32.97
C LEU A 37 -18.70 14.54 33.23
N PRO A 38 -17.78 14.35 34.21
CA PRO A 38 -16.66 15.25 34.37
C PRO A 38 -15.76 15.15 33.12
N LEU A 39 -15.25 16.31 32.69
CA LEU A 39 -14.32 16.37 31.55
C LEU A 39 -14.88 15.78 30.22
N ARG A 40 -16.19 15.92 29.99
CA ARG A 40 -16.92 15.44 28.78
C ARG A 40 -16.17 15.73 27.48
N TRP A 41 -15.55 16.89 27.39
CA TRP A 41 -14.80 17.30 26.20
C TRP A 41 -13.58 16.39 25.89
N ILE A 42 -12.95 15.77 26.92
CA ILE A 42 -11.85 14.84 26.71
C ILE A 42 -12.33 13.57 25.98
N TYR A 43 -13.47 13.02 26.38
CA TYR A 43 -14.05 11.83 25.73
C TYR A 43 -14.40 12.13 24.27
N GLN A 44 -14.94 13.33 24.00
CA GLN A 44 -15.22 13.77 22.64
C GLN A 44 -13.94 13.94 21.83
N LEU A 45 -12.88 14.50 22.42
CA LEU A 45 -11.58 14.63 21.78
C LEU A 45 -11.00 13.25 21.42
N ILE A 46 -11.05 12.30 22.35
CA ILE A 46 -10.60 10.91 22.09
C ILE A 46 -11.43 10.29 20.94
N GLY A 47 -12.74 10.51 20.93
CA GLY A 47 -13.61 10.09 19.84
C GLY A 47 -13.15 10.61 18.48
N VAL A 48 -12.81 11.90 18.39
CA VAL A 48 -12.29 12.53 17.16
C VAL A 48 -10.93 11.92 16.76
N VAL A 49 -10.02 11.75 17.73
CA VAL A 49 -8.70 11.17 17.51
C VAL A 49 -8.81 9.73 16.98
N CYS A 50 -9.79 8.95 17.42
CA CYS A 50 -10.06 7.61 16.88
C CYS A 50 -10.75 7.65 15.52
N PHE A 51 -11.62 8.63 15.28
CA PHE A 51 -12.40 8.74 14.04
C PHE A 51 -11.55 9.08 12.82
N ILE A 52 -10.63 10.04 12.94
CA ILE A 52 -9.80 10.49 11.82
C ILE A 52 -8.99 9.35 11.21
N PRO A 53 -8.17 8.59 11.98
CA PRO A 53 -7.39 7.50 11.41
C PRO A 53 -8.29 6.36 10.88
N SER A 54 -9.43 6.05 11.54
CA SER A 54 -10.35 5.04 11.03
C SER A 54 -10.90 5.41 9.66
N ARG A 55 -11.26 6.68 9.45
CA ARG A 55 -11.74 7.20 8.17
C ARG A 55 -10.67 7.16 7.08
N LEU A 56 -9.43 7.52 7.42
CA LEU A 56 -8.29 7.48 6.48
C LEU A 56 -7.98 6.04 6.06
N LEU A 57 -7.91 5.12 7.03
CA LEU A 57 -7.67 3.71 6.78
C LEU A 57 -8.79 3.07 5.95
N LEU A 58 -10.06 3.39 6.25
CA LEU A 58 -11.19 2.93 5.47
C LEU A 58 -11.07 3.38 4.00
N THR A 59 -10.79 4.66 3.79
CA THR A 59 -10.64 5.21 2.44
C THR A 59 -9.51 4.53 1.69
N ARG A 60 -8.35 4.34 2.30
CA ARG A 60 -7.17 3.78 1.64
C ARG A 60 -7.30 2.28 1.36
N TYR A 61 -7.76 1.49 2.32
CA TYR A 61 -7.68 0.03 2.24
C TYR A 61 -8.99 -0.66 1.90
N VAL A 62 -10.13 0.01 2.08
CA VAL A 62 -11.43 -0.56 1.74
C VAL A 62 -11.97 -0.01 0.43
N THR A 63 -11.95 1.33 0.26
CA THR A 63 -12.58 1.96 -0.93
C THR A 63 -11.66 2.03 -2.15
N ARG A 64 -10.34 1.91 -1.95
CA ARG A 64 -9.36 1.89 -3.06
C ARG A 64 -8.88 0.47 -3.32
N SER A 65 -8.61 0.19 -4.57
CA SER A 65 -7.94 -1.03 -5.02
C SER A 65 -6.86 -0.67 -6.03
N PHE A 66 -5.90 -1.58 -6.22
CA PHE A 66 -4.83 -1.41 -7.17
C PHE A 66 -4.93 -2.47 -8.26
N ILE A 67 -4.58 -2.10 -9.47
CA ILE A 67 -4.42 -3.01 -10.60
C ILE A 67 -2.98 -2.86 -11.06
N TYR A 68 -2.26 -3.96 -11.10
CA TYR A 68 -0.91 -4.02 -11.64
C TYR A 68 -0.99 -4.52 -13.07
N ALA A 69 -0.35 -3.85 -14.00
CA ALA A 69 -0.35 -4.26 -15.39
C ALA A 69 1.06 -4.20 -15.98
N ILE A 70 1.36 -5.17 -16.84
CA ILE A 70 2.54 -5.17 -17.68
C ILE A 70 2.09 -4.92 -19.10
N GLU A 71 2.51 -3.78 -19.64
CA GLU A 71 2.20 -3.34 -20.99
C GLU A 71 3.43 -3.56 -21.87
N PRO A 72 3.31 -4.37 -22.94
CA PRO A 72 4.40 -4.49 -23.90
C PRO A 72 4.57 -3.14 -24.61
N THR A 73 5.79 -2.66 -24.64
CA THR A 73 6.19 -1.43 -25.32
C THR A 73 7.37 -1.74 -26.23
N ASP A 74 7.58 -0.96 -27.29
CA ASP A 74 8.71 -1.12 -28.23
C ASP A 74 10.09 -1.11 -27.53
N ARG A 75 10.14 -0.59 -26.30
CA ARG A 75 11.36 -0.50 -25.47
C ARG A 75 11.48 -1.62 -24.41
N GLY A 76 10.72 -2.72 -24.53
CA GLY A 76 10.84 -3.88 -23.64
C GLY A 76 9.71 -4.02 -22.60
N GLY A 77 8.80 -3.05 -22.50
CA GLY A 77 7.61 -3.10 -21.64
C GLY A 77 7.64 -2.15 -20.45
N ASP A 78 6.46 -1.72 -20.04
CA ASP A 78 6.22 -0.86 -18.89
C ASP A 78 5.41 -1.61 -17.84
N PHE A 79 5.79 -1.44 -16.59
CA PHE A 79 5.00 -1.83 -15.43
C PHE A 79 4.19 -0.64 -14.95
N THR A 80 2.87 -0.80 -14.85
CA THR A 80 1.95 0.25 -14.43
C THR A 80 1.17 -0.16 -13.19
N VAL A 81 1.00 0.78 -12.26
CA VAL A 81 0.09 0.65 -11.12
C VAL A 81 -1.06 1.63 -11.30
N THR A 82 -2.26 1.10 -11.41
CA THR A 82 -3.49 1.89 -11.51
C THR A 82 -4.28 1.81 -10.22
N GLU A 83 -4.52 2.96 -9.61
CA GLU A 83 -5.44 3.09 -8.48
C GLU A 83 -6.87 3.18 -8.98
N VAL A 84 -7.75 2.37 -8.39
CA VAL A 84 -9.19 2.35 -8.67
C VAL A 84 -9.94 2.79 -7.43
N ALA A 85 -10.67 3.90 -7.54
CA ALA A 85 -11.53 4.44 -6.49
C ALA A 85 -12.97 4.61 -7.02
N GLY A 86 -13.81 3.62 -6.77
CA GLY A 86 -15.14 3.54 -7.35
C GLY A 86 -15.08 3.43 -8.89
N LYS A 87 -15.59 4.44 -9.61
CA LYS A 87 -15.56 4.49 -11.08
C LYS A 87 -14.29 5.16 -11.65
N ARG A 88 -13.50 5.82 -10.80
CA ARG A 88 -12.29 6.55 -11.21
C ARG A 88 -11.10 5.61 -11.24
N ARG A 89 -10.36 5.65 -12.35
CA ARG A 89 -9.08 4.93 -12.53
C ARG A 89 -8.00 5.97 -12.77
N THR A 90 -6.90 5.87 -12.03
CA THR A 90 -5.76 6.79 -12.15
C THR A 90 -4.48 5.99 -12.15
N VAL A 91 -3.65 6.14 -13.18
CA VAL A 91 -2.31 5.56 -13.19
C VAL A 91 -1.47 6.34 -12.18
N THR A 92 -1.00 5.67 -11.13
CA THR A 92 -0.25 6.28 -10.03
C THR A 92 1.25 6.03 -10.13
N CYS A 93 1.63 4.98 -10.85
CA CYS A 93 3.02 4.63 -11.10
C CYS A 93 3.16 4.01 -12.48
N ARG A 94 4.21 4.41 -13.21
CA ARG A 94 4.62 3.79 -14.46
C ARG A 94 6.15 3.73 -14.48
N ILE A 95 6.71 2.56 -14.60
CA ILE A 95 8.16 2.34 -14.68
C ILE A 95 8.48 1.40 -15.84
N ALA A 96 9.60 1.63 -16.50
CA ALA A 96 10.10 0.70 -17.50
C ALA A 96 10.55 -0.59 -16.81
N LEU A 97 10.22 -1.77 -17.36
CA LEU A 97 10.67 -3.05 -16.77
C LEU A 97 12.21 -3.14 -16.70
N GLY A 98 12.90 -2.51 -17.65
CA GLY A 98 14.36 -2.45 -17.66
C GLY A 98 15.00 -1.58 -16.57
N SER A 99 14.22 -0.70 -15.90
CA SER A 99 14.72 0.12 -14.79
C SER A 99 14.65 -0.58 -13.43
N ILE A 100 14.10 -1.79 -13.38
CA ILE A 100 14.01 -2.59 -12.15
C ILE A 100 15.37 -3.21 -11.89
N LYS A 101 16.05 -2.73 -10.84
CA LYS A 101 17.39 -3.22 -10.44
C LYS A 101 17.32 -4.45 -9.54
N GLU A 102 16.33 -4.49 -8.67
CA GLU A 102 16.20 -5.54 -7.68
C GLU A 102 14.74 -5.88 -7.43
N LYS A 103 14.48 -7.17 -7.20
CA LYS A 103 13.18 -7.71 -6.86
C LYS A 103 13.31 -8.62 -5.65
N GLN A 104 12.62 -8.30 -4.56
CA GLN A 104 12.65 -9.06 -3.32
C GLN A 104 11.24 -9.33 -2.81
N VAL A 105 11.07 -10.48 -2.16
CA VAL A 105 9.88 -10.78 -1.35
C VAL A 105 10.22 -10.50 0.10
N VAL A 106 9.47 -9.59 0.71
CA VAL A 106 9.70 -9.15 2.09
C VAL A 106 8.45 -9.35 2.94
N SER A 107 8.64 -9.68 4.20
CA SER A 107 7.56 -9.72 5.20
C SER A 107 7.44 -8.40 5.96
N ASP A 108 8.54 -7.63 6.09
CA ASP A 108 8.58 -6.33 6.77
C ASP A 108 9.34 -5.31 5.93
N LEU A 109 8.99 -4.04 6.04
CA LEU A 109 9.63 -2.92 5.36
C LEU A 109 10.67 -2.18 6.23
N LYS A 110 11.02 -2.71 7.41
CA LYS A 110 11.95 -2.03 8.33
C LYS A 110 13.31 -1.78 7.68
N ASP A 111 13.84 -2.80 7.02
CA ASP A 111 15.16 -2.71 6.36
C ASP A 111 15.15 -1.73 5.18
N ALA A 112 14.08 -1.71 4.40
CA ALA A 112 13.92 -0.76 3.31
C ALA A 112 13.80 0.69 3.82
N ARG A 113 13.09 0.91 4.93
CA ARG A 113 12.95 2.22 5.57
C ARG A 113 14.26 2.74 6.18
N SER A 114 15.14 1.85 6.65
CA SER A 114 16.45 2.22 7.22
C SER A 114 17.37 2.87 6.18
N LYS A 115 17.23 2.52 4.91
CA LYS A 115 18.06 3.01 3.80
C LYS A 115 17.76 4.45 3.35
N LYS A 116 16.78 5.14 3.98
CA LYS A 116 16.35 6.51 3.64
C LYS A 116 15.93 6.71 2.16
N ILE A 117 15.62 5.64 1.46
CA ILE A 117 15.12 5.66 0.09
C ILE A 117 13.61 5.87 0.12
N ARG A 118 13.08 6.64 -0.81
CA ARG A 118 11.64 6.91 -0.91
C ARG A 118 10.90 5.61 -1.24
N ILE A 119 9.84 5.30 -0.45
CA ILE A 119 9.03 4.10 -0.63
C ILE A 119 7.63 4.49 -1.09
N PHE A 120 7.23 3.97 -2.23
CA PHE A 120 5.86 4.05 -2.74
C PHE A 120 5.11 2.77 -2.38
N ASP A 121 4.09 2.89 -1.54
CA ASP A 121 3.34 1.75 -1.02
C ASP A 121 1.99 1.60 -1.74
N TYR A 122 1.89 0.60 -2.60
CA TYR A 122 0.70 0.25 -3.38
C TYR A 122 0.09 -1.08 -2.94
N ARG A 123 0.36 -1.51 -1.71
CA ARG A 123 -0.22 -2.74 -1.17
C ARG A 123 -1.72 -2.58 -0.91
N PRO A 124 -2.53 -3.61 -1.22
CA PRO A 124 -3.97 -3.59 -0.95
C PRO A 124 -4.31 -3.80 0.54
N ASP A 125 -3.38 -4.39 1.31
CA ASP A 125 -3.56 -4.75 2.72
C ASP A 125 -2.70 -3.90 3.66
N ILE A 126 -3.22 -3.64 4.88
CA ILE A 126 -2.51 -2.89 5.93
C ILE A 126 -1.33 -3.69 6.49
N LEU A 127 -1.53 -4.99 6.73
CA LEU A 127 -0.58 -5.92 7.35
C LEU A 127 -0.46 -7.18 6.49
N PRO A 128 0.13 -7.10 5.30
CA PRO A 128 0.31 -8.27 4.45
C PRO A 128 1.40 -9.18 5.07
N GLU A 129 1.19 -10.49 4.95
CA GLU A 129 2.20 -11.47 5.38
C GLU A 129 3.45 -11.41 4.50
N LYS A 130 3.26 -11.15 3.22
CA LYS A 130 4.34 -11.00 2.22
C LYS A 130 4.04 -9.82 1.31
N SER A 131 5.08 -9.20 0.81
CA SER A 131 5.00 -8.10 -0.16
C SER A 131 6.13 -8.24 -1.17
N ILE A 132 5.92 -7.75 -2.38
CA ILE A 132 6.97 -7.64 -3.39
C ILE A 132 7.56 -6.24 -3.27
N LEU A 133 8.86 -6.15 -3.07
CA LEU A 133 9.60 -4.91 -3.04
C LEU A 133 10.46 -4.82 -4.30
N LEU A 134 10.22 -3.80 -5.11
CA LEU A 134 11.00 -3.50 -6.31
C LEU A 134 11.89 -2.30 -6.04
N LEU A 135 13.15 -2.40 -6.40
CA LEU A 135 14.08 -1.27 -6.46
C LEU A 135 14.16 -0.83 -7.91
N SER A 136 13.78 0.41 -8.18
CA SER A 136 13.80 0.98 -9.52
C SER A 136 14.56 2.31 -9.53
N ASP A 137 15.21 2.57 -10.64
CA ASP A 137 15.87 3.85 -10.92
C ASP A 137 15.01 4.63 -11.91
N GLU A 138 14.38 5.69 -11.45
CA GLU A 138 13.51 6.52 -12.28
C GLU A 138 13.99 7.97 -12.25
N GLY A 139 14.31 8.51 -13.42
CA GLY A 139 14.75 9.91 -13.54
C GLY A 139 16.00 10.28 -12.75
N GLY A 140 16.87 9.29 -12.43
CA GLY A 140 18.08 9.49 -11.62
C GLY A 140 17.86 9.37 -10.11
N GLU A 141 16.63 9.10 -9.67
CA GLU A 141 16.33 8.79 -8.26
C GLU A 141 16.04 7.30 -8.09
N THR A 142 16.70 6.69 -7.13
CA THR A 142 16.41 5.31 -6.73
C THR A 142 15.21 5.30 -5.79
N VAL A 143 14.19 4.51 -6.13
CA VAL A 143 12.94 4.40 -5.36
C VAL A 143 12.58 2.96 -5.07
N TYR A 144 11.94 2.73 -3.93
CA TYR A 144 11.30 1.46 -3.62
C TYR A 144 9.81 1.51 -3.97
N ILE A 145 9.34 0.47 -4.66
CA ILE A 145 7.93 0.26 -4.96
C ILE A 145 7.48 -1.01 -4.26
N CYS A 146 6.55 -0.86 -3.33
CA CYS A 146 6.03 -1.96 -2.55
C CYS A 146 4.65 -2.37 -3.06
N LEU A 147 4.52 -3.64 -3.46
CA LEU A 147 3.34 -4.23 -4.06
C LEU A 147 2.76 -5.34 -3.20
N GLY A 148 1.47 -5.64 -3.37
CA GLY A 148 0.88 -6.86 -2.83
C GLY A 148 1.55 -8.10 -3.40
N TYR A 149 1.73 -9.14 -2.57
CA TYR A 149 2.31 -10.40 -3.01
C TYR A 149 1.34 -11.15 -3.93
N ASP A 150 1.86 -11.53 -5.10
CA ASP A 150 1.19 -12.39 -6.06
C ASP A 150 2.27 -13.20 -6.81
N GLU A 151 2.09 -14.51 -6.89
CA GLU A 151 3.09 -15.41 -7.51
C GLU A 151 3.16 -15.21 -9.03
N GLU A 152 2.02 -14.96 -9.68
CA GLU A 152 1.97 -14.73 -11.11
C GLU A 152 2.67 -13.41 -11.46
N LEU A 153 2.40 -12.35 -10.69
CA LEU A 153 3.08 -11.07 -10.83
C LEU A 153 4.59 -11.21 -10.60
N LEU A 154 4.98 -11.93 -9.54
CA LEU A 154 6.39 -12.15 -9.22
C LEU A 154 7.13 -12.87 -10.36
N SER A 155 6.49 -13.86 -10.99
CA SER A 155 7.07 -14.59 -12.12
C SER A 155 7.13 -13.77 -13.40
N ALA A 156 6.16 -12.87 -13.62
CA ALA A 156 6.07 -12.03 -14.81
C ALA A 156 7.04 -10.83 -14.77
N LEU A 157 7.44 -10.40 -13.58
CA LEU A 157 8.44 -9.34 -13.43
C LEU A 157 9.85 -9.86 -13.80
N PRO A 158 10.65 -9.09 -14.53
CA PRO A 158 11.99 -9.51 -14.93
C PRO A 158 12.83 -9.80 -13.68
N SER A 159 13.64 -10.85 -13.78
CA SER A 159 14.72 -11.06 -12.80
C SER A 159 15.80 -10.01 -13.04
N PRO A 160 16.32 -9.37 -11.99
CA PRO A 160 17.38 -8.39 -12.15
C PRO A 160 18.54 -9.04 -12.91
N LYS A 161 19.05 -8.36 -13.93
CA LYS A 161 20.35 -8.74 -14.51
C LYS A 161 21.35 -8.64 -13.35
N LYS A 162 21.99 -9.76 -12.99
CA LYS A 162 23.26 -9.71 -12.26
C LYS A 162 24.18 -8.85 -13.13
N GLU A 163 24.52 -7.69 -12.67
CA GLU A 163 25.74 -7.05 -13.15
C GLU A 163 26.85 -8.03 -12.77
N ASP A 164 27.35 -8.75 -13.77
CA ASP A 164 28.62 -9.49 -13.65
C ASP A 164 29.64 -8.42 -13.27
N GLY A 165 30.01 -8.45 -11.98
CA GLY A 165 30.99 -7.54 -11.43
C GLY A 165 32.25 -7.68 -12.29
N ASP A 166 32.65 -6.58 -12.92
CA ASP A 166 33.92 -6.43 -13.56
C ASP A 166 35.02 -6.84 -12.56
N GLU A 167 35.53 -8.04 -12.73
CA GLU A 167 36.87 -8.36 -12.29
C GLU A 167 37.83 -7.49 -13.09
N GLN A 168 38.34 -6.46 -12.49
CA GLN A 168 39.63 -5.85 -12.82
C GLN A 168 40.38 -5.54 -11.54
#